data_5f837d7427299bc3f3ab9b18295de315
#
_entry.id   5f837d7427299bc3f3ab9b18295de315
#
_cell.length_a   1.000
_cell.length_b   1.000
_cell.length_c   1.000
_cell.angle_alpha   90.00
_cell.angle_beta   90.00
_cell.angle_gamma   90.00
#
_symmetry.space_group_name_H-M   'P 1'
#
loop_
_entity.id
_entity.type
_entity.pdbx_description
1 polymer ?
#
loop_
_entity_poly.entity_id
_entity_poly.type
_entity_poly.pdbx_seq_one_letter_code
_entity_poly.pdbx_strand_id
1 'polypeptide(L)'
;MESIKIFIEFIANNWTFIITLLSCLYLGYVKLKKWNALSEQEKIDVALKILREQMLSYVANAEKEFGVGTGTLKRSEVIKKVYKDYPVLNKVVDQEALIKTLDNYIDESLVELRKLLEDNEKFKDLILGGK
;
A
#
# COMPACT_ATOMS: atom_id res chain seq x y z
N MET A 1 12.22 11.43 47.66
CA MET A 1 10.90 10.79 47.79
C MET A 1 9.77 11.52 47.09
N GLU A 2 9.83 12.85 47.01
CA GLU A 2 8.81 13.62 46.28
C GLU A 2 8.73 13.28 44.83
N SER A 3 9.87 13.01 44.14
CA SER A 3 9.89 12.64 42.73
C SER A 3 9.23 11.28 42.45
N ILE A 4 9.35 10.33 43.37
CA ILE A 4 8.68 9.03 43.28
C ILE A 4 7.17 9.20 43.44
N LYS A 5 6.75 10.04 44.37
CA LYS A 5 5.34 10.35 44.63
C LYS A 5 4.68 10.99 43.41
N ILE A 6 5.35 11.98 42.82
CA ILE A 6 4.89 12.64 41.58
C ILE A 6 4.78 11.64 40.44
N PHE A 7 5.75 10.73 40.28
CA PHE A 7 5.75 9.70 39.29
C PHE A 7 4.57 8.74 39.43
N ILE A 8 4.29 8.27 40.68
CA ILE A 8 3.16 7.41 40.99
C ILE A 8 1.83 8.10 40.70
N GLU A 9 1.70 9.37 41.07
CA GLU A 9 0.50 10.16 40.78
C GLU A 9 0.30 10.34 39.30
N PHE A 10 1.37 10.58 38.54
CA PHE A 10 1.32 10.69 37.08
C PHE A 10 0.81 9.38 36.46
N ILE A 11 1.35 8.24 36.89
CA ILE A 11 0.92 6.92 36.38
C ILE A 11 -0.56 6.69 36.74
N ALA A 12 -0.96 6.97 37.96
CA ALA A 12 -2.33 6.75 38.41
C ALA A 12 -3.33 7.61 37.63
N ASN A 13 -2.99 8.88 37.38
CA ASN A 13 -3.87 9.80 36.65
C ASN A 13 -3.93 9.55 35.14
N ASN A 14 -2.88 8.95 34.56
CA ASN A 14 -2.78 8.72 33.14
C ASN A 14 -2.75 7.23 32.79
N TRP A 15 -3.30 6.40 33.65
CA TRP A 15 -3.24 4.95 33.53
C TRP A 15 -3.77 4.42 32.20
N THR A 16 -4.94 4.91 31.77
CA THR A 16 -5.55 4.52 30.50
C THR A 16 -4.65 4.88 29.31
N PHE A 17 -4.10 6.10 29.32
CA PHE A 17 -3.18 6.55 28.27
C PHE A 17 -1.91 5.70 28.23
N ILE A 18 -1.34 5.37 29.39
CA ILE A 18 -0.12 4.56 29.49
C ILE A 18 -0.37 3.15 28.96
N ILE A 19 -1.49 2.52 29.34
CA ILE A 19 -1.86 1.17 28.87
C ILE A 19 -2.04 1.19 27.35
N THR A 20 -2.73 2.20 26.81
CA THR A 20 -2.95 2.33 25.37
C THR A 20 -1.62 2.47 24.63
N LEU A 21 -0.73 3.33 25.12
CA LEU A 21 0.59 3.53 24.52
C LEU A 21 1.42 2.25 24.53
N LEU A 22 1.47 1.55 25.68
CA LEU A 22 2.21 0.29 25.81
C LEU A 22 1.62 -0.78 24.88
N SER A 23 0.30 -0.85 24.75
CA SER A 23 -0.37 -1.80 23.85
C SER A 23 0.00 -1.52 22.40
N CYS A 24 0.01 -0.27 21.97
CA CYS A 24 0.41 0.12 20.62
C CYS A 24 1.86 -0.24 20.33
N LEU A 25 2.76 0.03 21.29
CA LEU A 25 4.18 -0.31 21.16
C LEU A 25 4.38 -1.81 21.07
N TYR A 26 3.66 -2.59 21.88
CA TYR A 26 3.71 -4.05 21.86
C TYR A 26 3.24 -4.61 20.52
N LEU A 27 2.11 -4.14 20.01
CA LEU A 27 1.58 -4.59 18.72
C LEU A 27 2.54 -4.25 17.58
N GLY A 28 3.12 -3.06 17.59
CA GLY A 28 4.13 -2.67 16.63
C GLY A 28 5.37 -3.55 16.68
N TYR A 29 5.84 -3.86 17.87
CA TYR A 29 6.97 -4.76 18.09
C TYR A 29 6.69 -6.17 17.56
N VAL A 30 5.52 -6.73 17.86
CA VAL A 30 5.13 -8.06 17.38
C VAL A 30 5.08 -8.11 15.85
N LYS A 31 4.48 -7.10 15.22
CA LYS A 31 4.43 -7.01 13.76
C LYS A 31 5.82 -6.93 13.13
N LEU A 32 6.69 -6.09 13.70
CA LEU A 32 8.06 -5.93 13.21
C LEU A 32 8.85 -7.24 13.37
N LYS A 33 8.69 -7.91 14.50
CA LYS A 33 9.35 -9.20 14.76
C LYS A 33 8.89 -10.27 13.78
N LYS A 34 7.59 -10.34 13.50
CA LYS A 34 7.03 -11.27 12.50
C LYS A 34 7.61 -10.98 11.12
N TRP A 35 7.67 -9.71 10.72
CA TRP A 35 8.23 -9.32 9.43
C TRP A 35 9.70 -9.72 9.33
N ASN A 36 10.50 -9.45 10.37
CA ASN A 36 11.92 -9.79 10.38
C ASN A 36 12.18 -11.30 10.41
N ALA A 37 11.24 -12.08 10.94
CA ALA A 37 11.34 -13.54 10.98
C ALA A 37 11.00 -14.20 9.65
N LEU A 38 10.36 -13.49 8.71
CA LEU A 38 10.01 -14.01 7.39
C LEU A 38 11.27 -14.19 6.54
N SER A 39 11.30 -15.26 5.73
CA SER A 39 12.35 -15.45 4.73
C SER A 39 12.20 -14.39 3.63
N GLU A 40 13.25 -14.19 2.82
CA GLU A 40 13.19 -13.27 1.68
C GLU A 40 12.05 -13.61 0.73
N GLN A 41 11.86 -14.91 0.45
CA GLN A 41 10.78 -15.36 -0.43
C GLN A 41 9.40 -15.02 0.15
N GLU A 42 9.22 -15.21 1.44
CA GLU A 42 7.96 -14.86 2.11
C GLU A 42 7.70 -13.36 2.07
N LYS A 43 8.74 -12.54 2.26
CA LYS A 43 8.64 -11.09 2.14
C LYS A 43 8.24 -10.66 0.73
N ILE A 44 8.82 -11.29 -0.27
CA ILE A 44 8.49 -11.05 -1.69
C ILE A 44 7.02 -11.41 -1.94
N ASP A 45 6.58 -12.56 -1.47
CA ASP A 45 5.19 -13.02 -1.64
C ASP A 45 4.20 -12.06 -1.00
N VAL A 46 4.49 -11.60 0.21
CA VAL A 46 3.66 -10.61 0.92
C VAL A 46 3.64 -9.28 0.16
N ALA A 47 4.81 -8.82 -0.31
CA ALA A 47 4.91 -7.58 -1.08
C ALA A 47 4.10 -7.66 -2.36
N LEU A 48 4.18 -8.77 -3.10
CA LEU A 48 3.42 -8.97 -4.32
C LEU A 48 1.91 -8.99 -4.07
N LYS A 49 1.48 -9.63 -3.00
CA LYS A 49 0.07 -9.65 -2.62
C LYS A 49 -0.47 -8.26 -2.34
N ILE A 50 0.27 -7.47 -1.56
CA ILE A 50 -0.09 -6.09 -1.25
C ILE A 50 -0.08 -5.23 -2.52
N LEU A 51 0.92 -5.41 -3.37
CA LEU A 51 1.04 -4.68 -4.64
C LEU A 51 -0.14 -4.96 -5.56
N ARG A 52 -0.59 -6.20 -5.64
CA ARG A 52 -1.76 -6.55 -6.47
C ARG A 52 -2.99 -5.77 -6.02
N GLU A 53 -3.18 -5.66 -4.71
CA GLU A 53 -4.30 -4.90 -4.14
C GLU A 53 -4.15 -3.39 -4.36
N GLN A 54 -2.92 -2.88 -4.32
CA GLN A 54 -2.63 -1.44 -4.44
C GLN A 54 -2.35 -0.98 -5.87
N MET A 55 -2.26 -1.90 -6.83
CA MET A 55 -1.86 -1.57 -8.20
C MET A 55 -2.82 -0.57 -8.86
N LEU A 56 -4.11 -0.66 -8.56
CA LEU A 56 -5.09 0.30 -9.05
C LEU A 56 -4.72 1.73 -8.67
N SER A 57 -4.26 1.94 -7.45
CA SER A 57 -3.81 3.25 -6.98
C SER A 57 -2.58 3.75 -7.75
N TYR A 58 -1.59 2.88 -7.97
CA TYR A 58 -0.40 3.22 -8.76
C TYR A 58 -0.77 3.63 -10.20
N VAL A 59 -1.64 2.86 -10.83
CA VAL A 59 -2.09 3.10 -12.20
C VAL A 59 -2.90 4.40 -12.28
N ALA A 60 -3.82 4.60 -11.34
CA ALA A 60 -4.65 5.81 -11.29
C ALA A 60 -3.78 7.07 -11.12
N ASN A 61 -2.76 7.01 -10.27
CA ASN A 61 -1.83 8.11 -10.07
C ASN A 61 -1.00 8.39 -11.33
N ALA A 62 -0.57 7.34 -12.02
CA ALA A 62 0.18 7.48 -13.28
C ALA A 62 -0.70 8.09 -14.38
N GLU A 63 -1.96 7.68 -14.49
CA GLU A 63 -2.93 8.25 -15.42
C GLU A 63 -3.14 9.75 -15.15
N LYS A 64 -3.24 10.13 -13.89
CA LYS A 64 -3.41 11.52 -13.48
C LYS A 64 -2.19 12.35 -13.83
N GLU A 65 -0.98 11.81 -13.65
CA GLU A 65 0.28 12.54 -13.86
C GLU A 65 0.65 12.67 -15.33
N PHE A 66 0.47 11.62 -16.14
CA PHE A 66 0.94 11.57 -17.54
C PHE A 66 -0.17 11.72 -18.58
N GLY A 67 -1.44 11.69 -18.16
CA GLY A 67 -2.58 11.79 -19.08
C GLY A 67 -2.87 10.48 -19.82
N VAL A 68 -3.97 10.45 -20.54
CA VAL A 68 -4.43 9.28 -21.27
C VAL A 68 -3.66 9.14 -22.59
N GLY A 69 -3.22 7.93 -22.93
CA GLY A 69 -2.59 7.61 -24.20
C GLY A 69 -1.09 7.39 -24.19
N THR A 70 -0.44 7.49 -23.03
CA THR A 70 1.01 7.29 -22.89
C THR A 70 1.32 5.93 -22.23
N GLY A 71 0.66 4.87 -22.66
CA GLY A 71 0.65 3.57 -21.99
C GLY A 71 2.02 2.98 -21.64
N THR A 72 2.98 3.01 -22.57
CA THR A 72 4.31 2.44 -22.36
C THR A 72 5.09 3.21 -21.28
N LEU A 73 5.03 4.53 -21.33
CA LEU A 73 5.71 5.40 -20.37
C LEU A 73 5.12 5.21 -18.97
N LYS A 74 3.80 5.09 -18.88
CA LYS A 74 3.10 4.85 -17.61
C LYS A 74 3.53 3.56 -16.94
N ARG A 75 3.66 2.48 -17.72
CA ARG A 75 4.09 1.17 -17.20
C ARG A 75 5.47 1.25 -16.58
N SER A 76 6.43 1.87 -17.28
CA SER A 76 7.78 2.08 -16.78
C SER A 76 7.80 2.88 -15.47
N GLU A 77 7.02 3.94 -15.41
CA GLU A 77 6.94 4.78 -14.21
C GLU A 77 6.28 4.07 -13.03
N VAL A 78 5.24 3.29 -13.29
CA VAL A 78 4.57 2.48 -12.27
C VAL A 78 5.55 1.44 -11.70
N ILE A 79 6.24 0.72 -12.55
CA ILE A 79 7.23 -0.30 -12.14
C ILE A 79 8.34 0.35 -11.32
N LYS A 80 8.83 1.51 -11.75
CA LYS A 80 9.85 2.27 -11.04
C LYS A 80 9.41 2.64 -9.61
N LYS A 81 8.19 3.13 -9.44
CA LYS A 81 7.62 3.45 -8.13
C LYS A 81 7.47 2.22 -7.26
N VAL A 82 7.04 1.10 -7.85
CA VAL A 82 6.89 -0.19 -7.15
C VAL A 82 8.23 -0.64 -6.58
N TYR A 83 9.30 -0.60 -7.37
CA TYR A 83 10.64 -0.96 -6.89
C TYR A 83 11.15 -0.01 -5.81
N LYS A 84 10.80 1.25 -5.90
CA LYS A 84 11.17 2.26 -4.89
C LYS A 84 10.49 1.98 -3.55
N ASP A 85 9.19 1.65 -3.59
CA ASP A 85 8.40 1.41 -2.39
C ASP A 85 8.68 0.03 -1.77
N TYR A 86 9.08 -0.95 -2.60
CA TYR A 86 9.34 -2.32 -2.16
C TYR A 86 10.73 -2.77 -2.64
N PRO A 87 11.81 -2.28 -1.98
CA PRO A 87 13.18 -2.63 -2.40
C PRO A 87 13.49 -4.12 -2.38
N VAL A 88 12.74 -4.91 -1.61
CA VAL A 88 12.93 -6.37 -1.55
C VAL A 88 12.74 -7.04 -2.92
N LEU A 89 12.00 -6.41 -3.83
CA LEU A 89 11.77 -6.94 -5.17
C LEU A 89 13.05 -6.97 -6.01
N ASN A 90 14.04 -6.12 -5.69
CA ASN A 90 15.35 -6.15 -6.36
C ASN A 90 16.13 -7.45 -6.10
N LYS A 91 15.76 -8.18 -5.06
CA LYS A 91 16.41 -9.44 -4.69
C LYS A 91 15.83 -10.66 -5.40
N VAL A 92 14.77 -10.48 -6.18
CA VAL A 92 14.18 -11.57 -6.98
C VAL A 92 15.17 -11.99 -8.05
N VAL A 93 15.44 -13.29 -8.15
CA VAL A 93 16.44 -13.83 -9.09
C VAL A 93 15.97 -13.68 -10.53
N ASP A 94 14.69 -14.01 -10.79
CA ASP A 94 14.12 -13.91 -12.14
C ASP A 94 13.35 -12.60 -12.29
N GLN A 95 14.07 -11.54 -12.65
CA GLN A 95 13.52 -10.20 -12.83
C GLN A 95 12.54 -10.13 -14.02
N GLU A 96 12.77 -10.92 -15.08
CA GLU A 96 11.86 -10.97 -16.23
C GLU A 96 10.48 -11.49 -15.81
N ALA A 97 10.44 -12.58 -15.05
CA ALA A 97 9.20 -13.14 -14.54
C ALA A 97 8.49 -12.15 -13.61
N LEU A 98 9.25 -11.45 -12.77
CA LEU A 98 8.69 -10.43 -11.88
C LEU A 98 8.07 -9.28 -12.67
N ILE A 99 8.76 -8.77 -13.67
CA ILE A 99 8.25 -7.67 -14.51
C ILE A 99 6.97 -8.12 -15.24
N LYS A 100 6.95 -9.36 -15.75
CA LYS A 100 5.74 -9.94 -16.36
C LYS A 100 4.57 -9.97 -15.38
N THR A 101 4.83 -10.39 -14.15
CA THR A 101 3.81 -10.43 -13.09
C THR A 101 3.28 -9.03 -12.79
N LEU A 102 4.17 -8.05 -12.68
CA LEU A 102 3.79 -6.66 -12.44
C LEU A 102 3.00 -6.07 -13.62
N ASP A 103 3.40 -6.39 -14.86
CA ASP A 103 2.65 -6.00 -16.06
C ASP A 103 1.23 -6.58 -16.06
N ASN A 104 1.07 -7.83 -15.64
CA ASN A 104 -0.25 -8.45 -15.50
C ASN A 104 -1.10 -7.73 -14.48
N TYR A 105 -0.52 -7.34 -13.35
CA TYR A 105 -1.22 -6.57 -12.32
C TYR A 105 -1.65 -5.20 -12.86
N ILE A 106 -0.79 -4.56 -13.65
CA ILE A 106 -1.11 -3.28 -14.30
C ILE A 106 -2.28 -3.46 -15.26
N ASP A 107 -2.26 -4.50 -16.09
CA ASP A 107 -3.33 -4.79 -17.04
C ASP A 107 -4.66 -5.05 -16.34
N GLU A 108 -4.67 -5.85 -15.28
CA GLU A 108 -5.85 -6.08 -14.43
C GLU A 108 -6.40 -4.77 -13.87
N SER A 109 -5.52 -3.91 -13.39
CA SER A 109 -5.89 -2.62 -12.81
C SER A 109 -6.41 -1.64 -13.85
N LEU A 110 -5.87 -1.66 -15.07
CA LEU A 110 -6.37 -0.84 -16.18
C LEU A 110 -7.79 -1.23 -16.57
N VAL A 111 -8.09 -2.54 -16.61
CA VAL A 111 -9.44 -3.03 -16.89
C VAL A 111 -10.41 -2.55 -15.80
N GLU A 112 -10.00 -2.68 -14.55
CA GLU A 112 -10.81 -2.25 -13.40
C GLU A 112 -11.02 -0.73 -13.42
N LEU A 113 -9.98 0.04 -13.73
CA LEU A 113 -10.07 1.51 -13.81
C LEU A 113 -11.05 1.93 -14.90
N ARG A 114 -11.00 1.30 -16.07
CA ARG A 114 -11.94 1.56 -17.16
C ARG A 114 -13.39 1.30 -16.74
N LYS A 115 -13.63 0.19 -16.04
CA LYS A 115 -14.95 -0.13 -15.50
C LYS A 115 -15.44 0.95 -14.53
N LEU A 116 -14.57 1.40 -13.63
CA LEU A 116 -14.92 2.44 -12.67
C LEU A 116 -15.25 3.76 -13.36
N LEU A 117 -14.50 4.11 -14.41
CA LEU A 117 -14.75 5.31 -15.19
C LEU A 117 -16.07 5.21 -15.97
N GLU A 118 -16.37 4.07 -16.57
CA GLU A 118 -17.65 3.82 -17.26
C GLU A 118 -18.83 3.91 -16.29
N ASP A 119 -18.71 3.29 -15.13
CA ASP A 119 -19.73 3.35 -14.08
C ASP A 119 -19.95 4.77 -13.60
N ASN A 120 -18.88 5.54 -13.49
CA ASN A 120 -18.93 6.94 -13.09
C ASN A 120 -19.63 7.80 -14.14
N GLU A 121 -19.37 7.56 -15.43
CA GLU A 121 -20.05 8.24 -16.54
C GLU A 121 -21.54 7.90 -16.56
N LYS A 122 -21.88 6.62 -16.40
CA LYS A 122 -23.26 6.18 -16.30
C LYS A 122 -23.96 6.82 -15.11
N PHE A 123 -23.28 6.91 -13.97
CA PHE A 123 -23.83 7.54 -12.78
C PHE A 123 -24.06 9.04 -13.01
N LYS A 124 -23.12 9.71 -13.65
CA LYS A 124 -23.26 11.12 -14.04
C LYS A 124 -24.44 11.30 -14.99
N ASP A 125 -24.57 10.45 -15.98
CA ASP A 125 -25.68 10.48 -16.94
C ASP A 125 -27.01 10.27 -16.25
N LEU A 126 -27.08 9.37 -15.27
CA LEU A 126 -28.30 9.16 -14.47
C LEU A 126 -28.67 10.37 -13.63
N ILE A 127 -27.71 11.04 -13.05
CA ILE A 127 -27.94 12.21 -12.19
C ILE A 127 -28.15 13.48 -13.01
N LEU A 128 -27.31 13.72 -14.03
CA LEU A 128 -27.32 14.94 -14.83
C LEU A 128 -28.08 14.78 -16.14
N GLY A 129 -28.20 13.54 -16.62
CA GLY A 129 -28.78 13.21 -17.90
C GLY A 129 -30.24 12.79 -17.85
N GLY A 130 -30.89 12.90 -16.72
CA GLY A 130 -32.32 12.70 -16.60
C GLY A 130 -33.13 13.71 -17.42
N LYS A 131 -32.46 14.35 -18.32
CA LYS A 131 -33.05 15.29 -19.27
C LYS A 131 -33.29 14.61 -20.60
#